data_9ccb1cd46d5758b12266952e1db1031b
#
_entry.id   9ccb1cd46d5758b12266952e1db1031b
#
_cell.length_a   1.000
_cell.length_b   1.000
_cell.length_c   1.000
_cell.angle_alpha   90.00
_cell.angle_beta   90.00
_cell.angle_gamma   90.00
#
_symmetry.space_group_name_H-M   'P 1'
#
loop_
_entity.id
_entity.type
_entity.pdbx_description
1 polymer ?
#
loop_
_entity_poly.entity_id
_entity_poly.type
_entity_poly.pdbx_seq_one_letter_code
_entity_poly.pdbx_strand_id
1 'polypeptide(L)'
;MTVPPPVLSVRGLSVRFLMPHGRPVAAVTDARFDVLPGECLALLGESGCGKSVLASALLGLLPGNAQTAGEALLGDLNLLTADERTLAGTVRGRRIGLVPQSPAAHLTPVRTIRSQLGEVISELKGIRRGARLQHAVLAAAGRAGFPEDHLDRHPHQLSGGLAQRAATALALVGDAPLLLADEPTTGLDRELVDRTVDELRRHVDARSGAAGHGLLMITHDLAAAERIADRVAVMYAGRIVELGEADAFFGAPGPRHPYSRRLLQALPDRAFTAIPGMPPELGDLPDGCAFAARCERATGLCSTRPPTVDGISCHHPHQGPEAAPYTLMRKGADRA
;
A
#
# COMPACT_ATOMS: atom_id res chain seq x y z
N MET A 1 18.39 22.11 -0.58
CA MET A 1 18.62 20.66 -0.64
C MET A 1 17.68 20.09 -1.69
N THR A 2 18.19 19.41 -2.70
CA THR A 2 17.35 18.78 -3.74
C THR A 2 16.61 17.60 -3.13
N VAL A 3 15.28 17.53 -3.32
CA VAL A 3 14.46 16.37 -2.93
C VAL A 3 14.97 15.16 -3.70
N PRO A 4 15.27 14.03 -3.04
CA PRO A 4 15.71 12.83 -3.75
C PRO A 4 14.62 12.33 -4.71
N PRO A 5 14.99 11.70 -5.84
CA PRO A 5 14.01 11.15 -6.76
C PRO A 5 13.15 10.08 -6.06
N PRO A 6 11.86 10.00 -6.38
CA PRO A 6 10.97 9.01 -5.77
C PRO A 6 11.39 7.58 -6.14
N VAL A 7 11.16 6.64 -5.20
CA VAL A 7 11.30 5.19 -5.46
C VAL A 7 10.23 4.75 -6.45
N LEU A 8 9.00 5.23 -6.28
CA LEU A 8 7.87 5.02 -7.18
C LEU A 8 7.21 6.35 -7.49
N SER A 9 6.94 6.63 -8.77
CA SER A 9 6.14 7.78 -9.21
C SER A 9 4.94 7.32 -10.02
N VAL A 10 3.73 7.61 -9.57
CA VAL A 10 2.47 7.27 -10.24
C VAL A 10 1.83 8.54 -10.79
N ARG A 11 1.60 8.54 -12.12
CA ARG A 11 1.11 9.72 -12.85
C ARG A 11 -0.10 9.36 -13.69
N GLY A 12 -1.29 9.68 -13.21
CA GLY A 12 -2.52 9.48 -13.95
C GLY A 12 -2.91 8.02 -14.16
N LEU A 13 -2.42 7.10 -13.28
CA LEU A 13 -2.74 5.69 -13.39
C LEU A 13 -4.24 5.48 -13.36
N SER A 14 -4.72 4.82 -14.41
CA SER A 14 -6.12 4.44 -14.54
C SER A 14 -6.21 2.96 -14.92
N VAL A 15 -7.17 2.24 -14.33
CA VAL A 15 -7.45 0.84 -14.62
C VAL A 15 -8.94 0.67 -14.89
N ARG A 16 -9.27 0.08 -16.05
CA ARG A 16 -10.64 -0.25 -16.46
C ARG A 16 -10.75 -1.72 -16.80
N PHE A 17 -11.77 -2.38 -16.33
CA PHE A 17 -12.09 -3.75 -16.71
C PHE A 17 -13.15 -3.76 -17.82
N LEU A 18 -12.84 -4.41 -18.93
CA LEU A 18 -13.79 -4.63 -20.01
C LEU A 18 -14.72 -5.78 -19.62
N MET A 19 -16.01 -5.50 -19.53
CA MET A 19 -17.02 -6.51 -19.19
C MET A 19 -17.59 -7.12 -20.49
N PRO A 20 -17.83 -8.44 -20.55
CA PRO A 20 -18.36 -9.09 -21.76
C PRO A 20 -19.71 -8.54 -22.22
N HIS A 21 -20.57 -8.16 -21.28
CA HIS A 21 -21.91 -7.64 -21.52
C HIS A 21 -22.18 -6.47 -20.54
N GLY A 22 -21.59 -5.30 -20.80
CA GLY A 22 -21.85 -4.17 -19.92
C GLY A 22 -20.90 -2.99 -20.13
N ARG A 23 -21.09 -1.98 -19.29
CA ARG A 23 -20.19 -0.82 -19.27
C ARG A 23 -18.84 -1.21 -18.64
N PRO A 24 -17.71 -0.66 -19.11
CA PRO A 24 -16.43 -0.86 -18.46
C PRO A 24 -16.46 -0.39 -17.00
N VAL A 25 -15.85 -1.16 -16.11
CA VAL A 25 -15.72 -0.81 -14.69
C VAL A 25 -14.42 -0.03 -14.49
N ALA A 26 -14.53 1.24 -14.09
CA ALA A 26 -13.38 2.10 -13.81
C ALA A 26 -12.91 1.89 -12.36
N ALA A 27 -12.04 0.91 -12.15
CA ALA A 27 -11.58 0.52 -10.81
C ALA A 27 -10.55 1.51 -10.21
N VAL A 28 -9.72 2.14 -11.05
CA VAL A 28 -8.81 3.22 -10.68
C VAL A 28 -8.91 4.31 -11.72
N THR A 29 -8.95 5.58 -11.30
CA THR A 29 -9.08 6.70 -12.21
C THR A 29 -8.14 7.83 -11.80
N ASP A 30 -7.17 8.12 -12.67
CA ASP A 30 -6.25 9.26 -12.56
C ASP A 30 -5.51 9.33 -11.20
N ALA A 31 -5.03 8.17 -10.70
CA ALA A 31 -4.26 8.13 -9.47
C ALA A 31 -2.90 8.80 -9.66
N ARG A 32 -2.53 9.68 -8.70
CA ARG A 32 -1.28 10.45 -8.72
C ARG A 32 -0.68 10.50 -7.33
N PHE A 33 0.53 9.96 -7.17
CA PHE A 33 1.31 10.04 -5.93
C PHE A 33 2.74 9.58 -6.19
N ASP A 34 3.64 9.94 -5.29
CA ASP A 34 5.01 9.44 -5.25
C ASP A 34 5.24 8.71 -3.92
N VAL A 35 6.14 7.73 -3.92
CA VAL A 35 6.71 7.11 -2.71
C VAL A 35 8.19 7.48 -2.70
N LEU A 36 8.62 8.16 -1.64
CA LEU A 36 9.99 8.64 -1.51
C LEU A 36 10.89 7.64 -0.79
N PRO A 37 12.22 7.74 -0.94
CA PRO A 37 13.15 6.98 -0.14
C PRO A 37 13.03 7.32 1.35
N GLY A 38 12.91 6.31 2.21
CA GLY A 38 12.70 6.46 3.65
C GLY A 38 11.26 6.75 4.04
N GLU A 39 10.32 6.67 3.09
CA GLU A 39 8.91 6.99 3.31
C GLU A 39 8.02 5.75 3.39
N CYS A 40 7.05 5.80 4.30
CA CYS A 40 5.85 4.99 4.28
C CYS A 40 4.66 5.83 3.83
N LEU A 41 4.14 5.58 2.62
CA LEU A 41 2.87 6.11 2.16
C LEU A 41 1.75 5.12 2.48
N ALA A 42 0.80 5.51 3.33
CA ALA A 42 -0.39 4.71 3.61
C ALA A 42 -1.52 5.05 2.62
N LEU A 43 -1.99 4.05 1.86
CA LEU A 43 -3.16 4.17 0.98
C LEU A 43 -4.40 3.65 1.73
N LEU A 44 -5.25 4.57 2.16
CA LEU A 44 -6.44 4.31 2.96
C LEU A 44 -7.71 4.36 2.12
N GLY A 45 -8.76 3.71 2.59
CA GLY A 45 -10.11 3.77 1.99
C GLY A 45 -10.96 2.55 2.30
N GLU A 46 -12.27 2.67 2.07
CA GLU A 46 -13.23 1.56 2.26
C GLU A 46 -12.88 0.36 1.36
N SER A 47 -13.36 -0.83 1.76
CA SER A 47 -13.22 -2.04 0.93
C SER A 47 -13.86 -1.84 -0.44
N GLY A 48 -13.25 -2.38 -1.49
CA GLY A 48 -13.77 -2.25 -2.87
C GLY A 48 -13.49 -0.92 -3.57
N CYS A 49 -12.82 0.07 -2.96
CA CYS A 49 -12.55 1.35 -3.61
C CYS A 49 -11.43 1.34 -4.66
N GLY A 50 -10.75 0.18 -4.91
CA GLY A 50 -9.74 0.04 -5.97
C GLY A 50 -8.29 -0.10 -5.49
N LYS A 51 -7.99 -0.13 -4.19
CA LYS A 51 -6.61 -0.19 -3.65
C LYS A 51 -5.81 -1.41 -4.12
N SER A 52 -6.36 -2.62 -3.99
CA SER A 52 -5.68 -3.85 -4.42
C SER A 52 -5.57 -3.95 -5.96
N VAL A 53 -6.49 -3.31 -6.69
CA VAL A 53 -6.37 -3.19 -8.16
C VAL A 53 -5.18 -2.31 -8.52
N LEU A 54 -4.97 -1.21 -7.80
CA LEU A 54 -3.80 -0.35 -7.97
C LEU A 54 -2.51 -1.13 -7.69
N ALA A 55 -2.44 -1.90 -6.58
CA ALA A 55 -1.28 -2.75 -6.28
C ALA A 55 -1.03 -3.79 -7.39
N SER A 56 -2.08 -4.44 -7.88
CA SER A 56 -2.00 -5.42 -8.98
C SER A 56 -1.50 -4.77 -10.27
N ALA A 57 -1.90 -3.53 -10.56
CA ALA A 57 -1.39 -2.78 -11.73
C ALA A 57 0.11 -2.52 -11.61
N LEU A 58 0.61 -2.11 -10.45
CA LEU A 58 2.03 -1.87 -10.20
C LEU A 58 2.89 -3.14 -10.34
N LEU A 59 2.30 -4.30 -10.09
CA LEU A 59 2.97 -5.60 -10.21
C LEU A 59 2.78 -6.26 -11.59
N GLY A 60 1.95 -5.68 -12.47
CA GLY A 60 1.58 -6.30 -13.75
C GLY A 60 0.79 -7.61 -13.56
N LEU A 61 -0.04 -7.70 -12.51
CA LEU A 61 -0.85 -8.88 -12.16
C LEU A 61 -2.34 -8.69 -12.46
N LEU A 62 -2.68 -7.72 -13.30
CA LEU A 62 -4.06 -7.52 -13.72
C LEU A 62 -4.51 -8.63 -14.70
N PRO A 63 -5.79 -9.02 -14.66
CA PRO A 63 -6.33 -9.98 -15.61
C PRO A 63 -6.37 -9.42 -17.04
N GLY A 64 -6.44 -10.30 -18.04
CA GLY A 64 -6.32 -9.94 -19.45
C GLY A 64 -7.44 -9.02 -20.02
N ASN A 65 -8.55 -8.87 -19.29
CA ASN A 65 -9.61 -7.92 -19.64
C ASN A 65 -9.40 -6.52 -19.03
N ALA A 66 -8.28 -6.28 -18.36
CA ALA A 66 -7.94 -4.96 -17.83
C ALA A 66 -7.22 -4.12 -18.88
N GLN A 67 -7.57 -2.83 -18.90
CA GLN A 67 -6.85 -1.79 -19.64
C GLN A 67 -6.26 -0.79 -18.66
N THR A 68 -5.00 -0.43 -18.89
CA THR A 68 -4.29 0.56 -18.09
C THR A 68 -3.97 1.81 -18.91
N ALA A 69 -3.91 2.97 -18.25
CA ALA A 69 -3.45 4.23 -18.82
C ALA A 69 -2.65 5.01 -17.77
N GLY A 70 -1.86 5.98 -18.21
CA GLY A 70 -0.95 6.76 -17.37
C GLY A 70 0.41 6.10 -17.25
N GLU A 71 1.15 6.44 -16.17
CA GLU A 71 2.51 5.96 -15.94
C GLU A 71 2.67 5.52 -14.47
N ALA A 72 3.49 4.49 -14.26
CA ALA A 72 3.98 4.06 -12.96
C ALA A 72 5.48 3.80 -13.07
N LEU A 73 6.29 4.79 -12.67
CA LEU A 73 7.73 4.78 -12.85
C LEU A 73 8.42 4.26 -11.59
N LEU A 74 9.16 3.17 -11.75
CA LEU A 74 10.08 2.62 -10.74
C LEU A 74 11.51 2.95 -11.18
N GLY A 75 12.04 4.10 -10.75
CA GLY A 75 13.18 4.73 -11.41
C GLY A 75 12.84 5.06 -12.86
N ASP A 76 13.60 4.56 -13.82
CA ASP A 76 13.39 4.81 -15.26
C ASP A 76 12.43 3.80 -15.93
N LEU A 77 11.97 2.78 -15.22
CA LEU A 77 11.11 1.73 -15.76
C LEU A 77 9.63 2.08 -15.55
N ASN A 78 8.86 2.16 -16.65
CA ASN A 78 7.41 2.24 -16.56
C ASN A 78 6.80 0.84 -16.42
N LEU A 79 6.26 0.55 -15.23
CA LEU A 79 5.68 -0.74 -14.86
C LEU A 79 4.46 -1.13 -15.71
N LEU A 80 3.71 -0.13 -16.22
CA LEU A 80 2.47 -0.38 -16.97
C LEU A 80 2.73 -0.84 -18.40
N THR A 81 3.93 -0.56 -18.94
CA THR A 81 4.30 -0.91 -20.33
C THR A 81 5.40 -1.97 -20.38
N ALA A 82 5.96 -2.36 -19.23
CA ALA A 82 6.96 -3.40 -19.14
C ALA A 82 6.37 -4.77 -19.50
N ASP A 83 7.12 -5.56 -20.26
CA ASP A 83 6.73 -6.91 -20.61
C ASP A 83 6.83 -7.88 -19.41
N GLU A 84 6.14 -9.02 -19.50
CA GLU A 84 6.11 -10.01 -18.41
C GLU A 84 7.51 -10.55 -18.09
N ARG A 85 8.40 -10.70 -19.06
CA ARG A 85 9.77 -11.15 -18.86
C ARG A 85 10.56 -10.18 -17.99
N THR A 86 10.42 -8.88 -18.24
CA THR A 86 11.02 -7.81 -17.45
C THR A 86 10.42 -7.78 -16.04
N LEU A 87 9.09 -7.83 -15.93
CA LEU A 87 8.41 -7.82 -14.62
C LEU A 87 8.81 -9.03 -13.77
N ALA A 88 8.80 -10.23 -14.32
CA ALA A 88 9.17 -11.45 -13.60
C ALA A 88 10.68 -11.50 -13.29
N GLY A 89 11.54 -11.12 -14.23
CA GLY A 89 12.99 -11.28 -14.10
C GLY A 89 13.68 -10.20 -13.29
N THR A 90 13.17 -8.95 -13.32
CA THR A 90 13.89 -7.81 -12.76
C THR A 90 13.10 -7.01 -11.74
N VAL A 91 11.77 -7.10 -11.71
CA VAL A 91 10.92 -6.28 -10.84
C VAL A 91 10.43 -7.06 -9.63
N ARG A 92 9.64 -8.12 -9.86
CA ARG A 92 9.00 -8.87 -8.77
C ARG A 92 10.05 -9.56 -7.89
N GLY A 93 9.99 -9.28 -6.59
CA GLY A 93 10.91 -9.78 -5.58
C GLY A 93 12.29 -9.10 -5.57
N ARG A 94 12.72 -8.41 -6.64
CA ARG A 94 14.03 -7.74 -6.75
C ARG A 94 13.95 -6.23 -6.55
N ARG A 95 12.99 -5.57 -7.18
CA ARG A 95 12.77 -4.13 -7.07
C ARG A 95 11.46 -3.80 -6.37
N ILE A 96 10.48 -4.71 -6.39
CA ILE A 96 9.24 -4.62 -5.62
C ILE A 96 9.07 -5.92 -4.84
N GLY A 97 9.05 -5.83 -3.50
CA GLY A 97 8.61 -6.88 -2.60
C GLY A 97 7.10 -6.77 -2.34
N LEU A 98 6.40 -7.89 -2.18
CA LEU A 98 4.98 -7.91 -1.87
C LEU A 98 4.70 -8.65 -0.57
N VAL A 99 4.08 -7.96 0.40
CA VAL A 99 3.39 -8.58 1.55
C VAL A 99 1.91 -8.65 1.19
N PRO A 100 1.37 -9.85 0.93
CA PRO A 100 0.02 -10.01 0.38
C PRO A 100 -1.07 -9.97 1.45
N GLN A 101 -2.30 -9.62 1.06
CA GLN A 101 -3.49 -9.59 1.90
C GLN A 101 -3.86 -10.97 2.46
N SER A 102 -3.66 -12.04 1.68
CA SER A 102 -4.00 -13.41 2.05
C SER A 102 -2.74 -14.28 2.04
N PRO A 103 -1.95 -14.29 3.13
CA PRO A 103 -0.67 -14.99 3.18
C PRO A 103 -0.78 -16.47 2.82
N ALA A 104 -1.79 -17.17 3.34
CA ALA A 104 -2.00 -18.59 3.08
C ALA A 104 -2.21 -18.93 1.60
N ALA A 105 -2.80 -18.01 0.83
CA ALA A 105 -3.01 -18.19 -0.62
C ALA A 105 -1.71 -17.98 -1.43
N HIS A 106 -0.72 -17.31 -0.85
CA HIS A 106 0.56 -17.02 -1.51
C HIS A 106 1.68 -17.99 -1.11
N LEU A 107 1.46 -18.78 -0.06
CA LEU A 107 2.37 -19.84 0.35
C LEU A 107 2.06 -21.13 -0.41
N THR A 108 3.09 -21.82 -0.91
CA THR A 108 2.93 -23.10 -1.61
C THR A 108 2.52 -24.19 -0.60
N PRO A 109 1.30 -24.76 -0.66
CA PRO A 109 0.74 -25.58 0.41
C PRO A 109 1.49 -26.88 0.66
N VAL A 110 2.15 -27.42 -0.37
CA VAL A 110 2.87 -28.71 -0.36
C VAL A 110 4.35 -28.57 -0.02
N ARG A 111 4.82 -27.40 0.36
CA ARG A 111 6.23 -27.14 0.69
C ARG A 111 6.36 -26.51 2.08
N THR A 112 7.41 -26.87 2.81
CA THR A 112 7.72 -26.25 4.09
C THR A 112 8.16 -24.80 3.92
N ILE A 113 7.99 -23.99 4.96
CA ILE A 113 8.44 -22.57 4.94
C ILE A 113 9.94 -22.47 4.68
N ARG A 114 10.75 -23.36 5.30
CA ARG A 114 12.19 -23.46 5.04
C ARG A 114 12.49 -23.66 3.56
N SER A 115 11.78 -24.57 2.90
CA SER A 115 11.95 -24.84 1.47
C SER A 115 11.62 -23.63 0.61
N GLN A 116 10.51 -22.94 0.92
CA GLN A 116 10.08 -21.75 0.17
C GLN A 116 11.05 -20.59 0.36
N LEU A 117 11.49 -20.30 1.57
CA LEU A 117 12.52 -19.29 1.83
C LEU A 117 13.84 -19.63 1.12
N GLY A 118 14.26 -20.90 1.20
CA GLY A 118 15.48 -21.37 0.52
C GLY A 118 15.45 -21.18 -1.00
N GLU A 119 14.30 -21.44 -1.62
CA GLU A 119 14.12 -21.22 -3.06
C GLU A 119 14.20 -19.74 -3.43
N VAL A 120 13.48 -18.87 -2.71
CA VAL A 120 13.49 -17.42 -2.97
C VAL A 120 14.90 -16.85 -2.74
N ILE A 121 15.60 -17.28 -1.69
CA ILE A 121 16.98 -16.87 -1.43
C ILE A 121 17.91 -17.34 -2.56
N SER A 122 17.72 -18.57 -3.04
CA SER A 122 18.54 -19.11 -4.14
C SER A 122 18.33 -18.33 -5.43
N GLU A 123 17.08 -17.96 -5.73
CA GLU A 123 16.71 -17.20 -6.93
C GLU A 123 17.17 -15.74 -6.85
N LEU A 124 16.93 -15.07 -5.74
CA LEU A 124 17.18 -13.62 -5.61
C LEU A 124 18.63 -13.30 -5.24
N LYS A 125 19.31 -14.16 -4.44
CA LYS A 125 20.65 -13.92 -3.91
C LYS A 125 21.73 -14.87 -4.45
N GLY A 126 21.34 -15.88 -5.24
CA GLY A 126 22.28 -16.87 -5.79
C GLY A 126 22.88 -17.83 -4.75
N ILE A 127 22.35 -17.87 -3.51
CA ILE A 127 22.84 -18.73 -2.42
C ILE A 127 22.10 -20.06 -2.49
N ARG A 128 22.72 -21.10 -3.08
CA ARG A 128 22.01 -22.31 -3.47
C ARG A 128 22.06 -23.47 -2.48
N ARG A 129 23.10 -23.61 -1.65
CA ARG A 129 23.35 -24.83 -0.84
C ARG A 129 24.15 -24.56 0.44
N GLY A 130 24.14 -25.55 1.34
CA GLY A 130 25.02 -25.65 2.50
C GLY A 130 24.68 -24.68 3.63
N ALA A 131 25.62 -24.50 4.54
CA ALA A 131 25.48 -23.68 5.75
C ALA A 131 25.12 -22.22 5.44
N ARG A 132 25.58 -21.66 4.31
CA ARG A 132 25.24 -20.29 3.88
C ARG A 132 23.75 -20.14 3.60
N LEU A 133 23.12 -21.13 2.93
CA LEU A 133 21.68 -21.09 2.67
C LEU A 133 20.89 -21.22 3.97
N GLN A 134 21.28 -22.14 4.84
CA GLN A 134 20.64 -22.32 6.16
C GLN A 134 20.71 -21.02 6.98
N HIS A 135 21.87 -20.41 7.08
CA HIS A 135 22.04 -19.13 7.78
C HIS A 135 21.17 -18.01 7.16
N ALA A 136 21.10 -17.93 5.83
CA ALA A 136 20.28 -16.94 5.14
C ALA A 136 18.79 -17.15 5.37
N VAL A 137 18.31 -18.42 5.45
CA VAL A 137 16.93 -18.77 5.79
C VAL A 137 16.60 -18.34 7.22
N LEU A 138 17.48 -18.65 8.19
CA LEU A 138 17.29 -18.24 9.58
C LEU A 138 17.26 -16.71 9.72
N ALA A 139 18.18 -16.02 9.05
CA ALA A 139 18.22 -14.56 9.05
C ALA A 139 16.96 -13.92 8.42
N ALA A 140 16.44 -14.51 7.33
CA ALA A 140 15.20 -14.04 6.71
C ALA A 140 13.98 -14.26 7.62
N ALA A 141 13.87 -15.44 8.23
CA ALA A 141 12.83 -15.77 9.20
C ALA A 141 12.88 -14.84 10.41
N GLY A 142 14.07 -14.64 10.99
CA GLY A 142 14.29 -13.78 12.15
C GLY A 142 13.92 -12.33 11.90
N ARG A 143 14.20 -11.78 10.68
CA ARG A 143 13.78 -10.42 10.31
C ARG A 143 12.27 -10.21 10.37
N ALA A 144 11.47 -11.21 10.03
CA ALA A 144 10.01 -11.14 10.09
C ALA A 144 9.44 -11.72 11.40
N GLY A 145 10.27 -11.97 12.39
CA GLY A 145 9.84 -12.58 13.66
C GLY A 145 9.22 -13.97 13.50
N PHE A 146 9.54 -14.69 12.40
CA PHE A 146 9.07 -16.06 12.19
C PHE A 146 9.92 -17.04 13.02
N PRO A 147 9.31 -17.87 13.89
CA PRO A 147 10.05 -18.76 14.78
C PRO A 147 10.81 -19.86 14.02
N GLU A 148 12.04 -20.14 14.44
CA GLU A 148 12.90 -21.12 13.80
C GLU A 148 12.33 -22.54 13.86
N ASP A 149 11.71 -22.92 14.98
CA ASP A 149 11.10 -24.25 15.22
C ASP A 149 9.85 -24.50 14.36
N HIS A 150 9.36 -23.47 13.64
CA HIS A 150 8.23 -23.57 12.71
C HIS A 150 8.66 -23.61 11.24
N LEU A 151 9.94 -23.48 10.93
CA LEU A 151 10.43 -23.44 9.54
C LEU A 151 10.12 -24.71 8.75
N ASP A 152 10.07 -25.87 9.42
CA ASP A 152 9.79 -27.15 8.77
C ASP A 152 8.30 -27.49 8.69
N ARG A 153 7.42 -26.56 9.10
CA ARG A 153 5.97 -26.68 8.94
C ARG A 153 5.53 -26.29 7.54
N HIS A 154 4.40 -26.87 7.13
CA HIS A 154 3.67 -26.50 5.91
C HIS A 154 2.68 -25.37 6.20
N PRO A 155 2.24 -24.59 5.20
CA PRO A 155 1.31 -23.47 5.39
C PRO A 155 0.04 -23.82 6.18
N HIS A 156 -0.58 -24.98 5.92
CA HIS A 156 -1.79 -25.44 6.60
C HIS A 156 -1.59 -25.77 8.09
N GLN A 157 -0.35 -25.84 8.56
CA GLN A 157 0.00 -26.08 9.97
C GLN A 157 0.29 -24.76 10.73
N LEU A 158 0.15 -23.62 10.07
CA LEU A 158 0.41 -22.30 10.64
C LEU A 158 -0.88 -21.61 11.08
N SER A 159 -0.80 -20.84 12.16
CA SER A 159 -1.83 -19.85 12.47
C SER A 159 -1.79 -18.70 11.45
N GLY A 160 -2.84 -17.89 11.36
CA GLY A 160 -2.87 -16.71 10.47
C GLY A 160 -1.68 -15.79 10.70
N GLY A 161 -1.33 -15.49 11.94
CA GLY A 161 -0.18 -14.64 12.26
C GLY A 161 1.17 -15.27 11.91
N LEU A 162 1.32 -16.60 11.98
CA LEU A 162 2.51 -17.29 11.51
C LEU A 162 2.60 -17.27 9.98
N ALA A 163 1.48 -17.49 9.29
CA ALA A 163 1.43 -17.39 7.83
C ALA A 163 1.78 -15.97 7.35
N GLN A 164 1.30 -14.93 8.06
CA GLN A 164 1.64 -13.53 7.77
C GLN A 164 3.15 -13.29 7.93
N ARG A 165 3.75 -13.74 9.02
CA ARG A 165 5.21 -13.61 9.23
C ARG A 165 6.02 -14.38 8.20
N ALA A 166 5.57 -15.56 7.78
CA ALA A 166 6.22 -16.31 6.70
C ALA A 166 6.17 -15.56 5.36
N ALA A 167 5.00 -14.99 5.00
CA ALA A 167 4.85 -14.19 3.78
C ALA A 167 5.70 -12.89 3.84
N THR A 168 5.74 -12.23 5.00
CA THR A 168 6.61 -11.07 5.22
C THR A 168 8.09 -11.45 5.09
N ALA A 169 8.50 -12.60 5.65
CA ALA A 169 9.88 -13.10 5.50
C ALA A 169 10.25 -13.29 4.03
N LEU A 170 9.35 -13.89 3.23
CA LEU A 170 9.55 -14.06 1.78
C LEU A 170 9.66 -12.71 1.04
N ALA A 171 8.79 -11.76 1.37
CA ALA A 171 8.79 -10.42 0.76
C ALA A 171 10.10 -9.66 1.01
N LEU A 172 10.69 -9.82 2.20
CA LEU A 172 11.91 -9.13 2.63
C LEU A 172 13.22 -9.79 2.16
N VAL A 173 13.15 -11.00 1.54
CA VAL A 173 14.37 -11.69 1.05
C VAL A 173 15.14 -10.85 0.04
N GLY A 174 14.44 -10.25 -0.92
CA GLY A 174 15.05 -9.53 -2.04
C GLY A 174 15.67 -8.19 -1.67
N ASP A 175 15.40 -7.67 -0.47
CA ASP A 175 15.84 -6.32 -0.05
C ASP A 175 15.45 -5.25 -1.09
N ALA A 176 14.20 -5.36 -1.59
CA ALA A 176 13.68 -4.54 -2.67
C ALA A 176 13.54 -3.07 -2.24
N PRO A 177 13.91 -2.10 -3.11
CA PRO A 177 13.77 -0.68 -2.79
C PRO A 177 12.32 -0.22 -2.58
N LEU A 178 11.33 -0.91 -3.15
CA LEU A 178 9.92 -0.68 -2.88
C LEU A 178 9.29 -1.92 -2.24
N LEU A 179 8.61 -1.74 -1.12
CA LEU A 179 7.76 -2.75 -0.52
C LEU A 179 6.29 -2.35 -0.72
N LEU A 180 5.49 -3.24 -1.29
CA LEU A 180 4.04 -3.16 -1.31
C LEU A 180 3.50 -4.05 -0.20
N ALA A 181 2.72 -3.49 0.73
CA ALA A 181 2.04 -4.24 1.77
C ALA A 181 0.53 -4.06 1.60
N ASP A 182 -0.14 -5.10 1.09
CA ASP A 182 -1.59 -5.08 0.88
C ASP A 182 -2.28 -5.72 2.08
N GLU A 183 -2.94 -4.90 2.90
CA GLU A 183 -3.66 -5.29 4.12
C GLU A 183 -2.82 -6.15 5.08
N PRO A 184 -1.59 -5.75 5.45
CA PRO A 184 -0.63 -6.61 6.14
C PRO A 184 -1.04 -6.97 7.57
N THR A 185 -2.05 -6.28 8.13
CA THR A 185 -2.53 -6.44 9.53
C THR A 185 -3.86 -7.15 9.63
N THR A 186 -4.50 -7.49 8.50
CA THR A 186 -5.83 -8.11 8.50
C THR A 186 -5.82 -9.48 9.16
N GLY A 187 -6.74 -9.68 10.13
CA GLY A 187 -6.89 -10.94 10.85
C GLY A 187 -5.81 -11.20 11.91
N LEU A 188 -5.01 -10.20 12.26
CA LEU A 188 -4.02 -10.26 13.33
C LEU A 188 -4.61 -9.69 14.63
N ASP A 189 -4.18 -10.25 15.77
CA ASP A 189 -4.39 -9.61 17.06
C ASP A 189 -3.50 -8.36 17.22
N ARG A 190 -3.82 -7.52 18.21
CA ARG A 190 -3.17 -6.22 18.38
C ARG A 190 -1.65 -6.30 18.56
N GLU A 191 -1.16 -7.30 19.29
CA GLU A 191 0.29 -7.48 19.49
C GLU A 191 1.00 -7.83 18.18
N LEU A 192 0.38 -8.68 17.35
CA LEU A 192 0.91 -9.03 16.03
C LEU A 192 0.82 -7.87 15.04
N VAL A 193 -0.24 -7.06 15.10
CA VAL A 193 -0.34 -5.80 14.32
C VAL A 193 0.85 -4.91 14.63
N ASP A 194 1.09 -4.64 15.93
CA ASP A 194 2.19 -3.78 16.37
C ASP A 194 3.55 -4.29 15.88
N ARG A 195 3.81 -5.58 16.03
CA ARG A 195 5.05 -6.21 15.55
C ARG A 195 5.20 -6.13 14.04
N THR A 196 4.13 -6.37 13.29
CA THR A 196 4.15 -6.32 11.82
C THR A 196 4.46 -4.90 11.33
N VAL A 197 3.82 -3.90 11.93
CA VAL A 197 4.05 -2.48 11.62
C VAL A 197 5.50 -2.08 11.92
N ASP A 198 6.04 -2.49 13.08
CA ASP A 198 7.44 -2.22 13.45
C ASP A 198 8.46 -2.88 12.50
N GLU A 199 8.15 -4.11 12.00
CA GLU A 199 8.97 -4.79 11.00
C GLU A 199 9.01 -4.04 9.68
N LEU A 200 7.82 -3.62 9.19
CA LEU A 200 7.70 -2.86 7.96
C LEU A 200 8.45 -1.51 8.09
N ARG A 201 8.32 -0.81 9.23
CA ARG A 201 9.04 0.44 9.48
C ARG A 201 10.55 0.23 9.51
N ARG A 202 11.04 -0.81 10.21
CA ARG A 202 12.47 -1.15 10.22
C ARG A 202 13.04 -1.41 8.83
N HIS A 203 12.25 -2.01 7.93
CA HIS A 203 12.67 -2.20 6.55
C HIS A 203 12.87 -0.86 5.82
N VAL A 204 11.96 0.08 6.01
CA VAL A 204 12.05 1.44 5.42
C VAL A 204 13.27 2.18 5.98
N ASP A 205 13.49 2.10 7.29
CA ASP A 205 14.58 2.81 7.99
C ASP A 205 15.96 2.17 7.80
N ALA A 206 16.02 0.93 7.30
CA ALA A 206 17.28 0.17 7.16
C ALA A 206 18.31 0.83 6.24
N ARG A 207 17.87 1.68 5.32
CA ARG A 207 18.73 2.43 4.40
C ARG A 207 18.35 3.91 4.39
N SER A 208 19.38 4.77 4.31
CA SER A 208 19.22 6.22 4.32
C SER A 208 19.64 6.85 3.00
N GLY A 209 19.11 8.05 2.70
CA GLY A 209 19.47 8.85 1.53
C GLY A 209 18.78 8.41 0.25
N ALA A 210 19.37 8.69 -0.91
CA ALA A 210 18.81 8.40 -2.23
C ALA A 210 18.62 6.90 -2.53
N ALA A 211 19.31 6.01 -1.78
CA ALA A 211 19.18 4.56 -1.87
C ALA A 211 18.21 4.00 -0.81
N GLY A 212 17.42 4.83 -0.16
CA GLY A 212 16.44 4.43 0.87
C GLY A 212 15.33 3.56 0.30
N HIS A 213 14.76 2.72 1.16
CA HIS A 213 13.59 1.93 0.81
C HIS A 213 12.31 2.78 0.93
N GLY A 214 11.30 2.50 0.10
CA GLY A 214 9.96 3.05 0.22
C GLY A 214 8.95 1.96 0.55
N LEU A 215 7.88 2.30 1.24
CA LEU A 215 6.75 1.43 1.55
C LEU A 215 5.45 2.06 1.05
N LEU A 216 4.71 1.33 0.22
CA LEU A 216 3.30 1.61 -0.03
C LEU A 216 2.47 0.61 0.77
N MET A 217 1.87 1.07 1.86
CA MET A 217 1.02 0.27 2.73
C MET A 217 -0.44 0.52 2.38
N ILE A 218 -1.12 -0.48 1.86
CA ILE A 218 -2.55 -0.44 1.59
C ILE A 218 -3.25 -1.02 2.79
N THR A 219 -4.17 -0.25 3.41
CA THR A 219 -4.90 -0.73 4.57
C THR A 219 -6.21 0.03 4.80
N HIS A 220 -7.14 -0.61 5.50
CA HIS A 220 -8.29 0.03 6.13
C HIS A 220 -8.09 0.21 7.65
N ASP A 221 -6.97 -0.29 8.21
CA ASP A 221 -6.59 -0.12 9.61
C ASP A 221 -5.90 1.24 9.79
N LEU A 222 -6.69 2.24 10.20
CA LEU A 222 -6.18 3.60 10.40
C LEU A 222 -5.22 3.69 11.58
N ALA A 223 -5.38 2.85 12.63
CA ALA A 223 -4.48 2.86 13.77
C ALA A 223 -3.08 2.35 13.38
N ALA A 224 -3.02 1.28 12.56
CA ALA A 224 -1.76 0.82 12.00
C ALA A 224 -1.12 1.89 11.09
N ALA A 225 -1.93 2.57 10.26
CA ALA A 225 -1.43 3.65 9.40
C ALA A 225 -0.92 4.85 10.21
N GLU A 226 -1.64 5.31 11.25
CA GLU A 226 -1.22 6.41 12.14
C GLU A 226 0.15 6.15 12.78
N ARG A 227 0.42 4.88 13.09
CA ARG A 227 1.68 4.48 13.72
C ARG A 227 2.89 4.54 12.78
N ILE A 228 2.72 4.19 11.49
CA ILE A 228 3.84 3.98 10.57
C ILE A 228 3.96 5.02 9.48
N ALA A 229 2.85 5.61 9.03
CA ALA A 229 2.85 6.45 7.85
C ALA A 229 3.57 7.79 8.06
N ASP A 230 4.33 8.19 7.06
CA ASP A 230 4.85 9.55 6.92
C ASP A 230 3.84 10.40 6.13
N ARG A 231 3.19 9.80 5.12
CA ARG A 231 2.09 10.41 4.36
C ARG A 231 0.92 9.47 4.20
N VAL A 232 -0.24 10.06 3.94
CA VAL A 232 -1.50 9.36 3.73
C VAL A 232 -2.09 9.76 2.39
N ALA A 233 -2.49 8.75 1.59
CA ALA A 233 -3.34 8.90 0.44
C ALA A 233 -4.70 8.24 0.75
N VAL A 234 -5.80 8.97 0.58
CA VAL A 234 -7.14 8.43 0.80
C VAL A 234 -7.80 8.17 -0.54
N MET A 235 -8.23 6.93 -0.76
CA MET A 235 -8.89 6.50 -1.98
C MET A 235 -10.39 6.30 -1.76
N TYR A 236 -11.21 6.88 -2.63
CA TYR A 236 -12.65 6.70 -2.66
C TYR A 236 -13.13 6.50 -4.10
N ALA A 237 -13.93 5.47 -4.33
CA ALA A 237 -14.52 5.18 -5.64
C ALA A 237 -13.50 5.27 -6.81
N GLY A 238 -12.37 4.63 -6.65
CA GLY A 238 -11.31 4.56 -7.67
C GLY A 238 -10.41 5.80 -7.79
N ARG A 239 -10.59 6.85 -6.96
CA ARG A 239 -9.82 8.10 -7.02
C ARG A 239 -9.11 8.41 -5.71
N ILE A 240 -7.93 8.99 -5.79
CA ILE A 240 -7.31 9.62 -4.62
C ILE A 240 -8.00 10.96 -4.39
N VAL A 241 -8.68 11.07 -3.23
CA VAL A 241 -9.45 12.24 -2.85
C VAL A 241 -8.70 13.16 -1.90
N GLU A 242 -7.71 12.62 -1.19
CA GLU A 242 -6.81 13.40 -0.33
C GLU A 242 -5.43 12.75 -0.28
N LEU A 243 -4.39 13.58 -0.33
CA LEU A 243 -2.98 13.20 -0.18
C LEU A 243 -2.31 14.26 0.69
N GLY A 244 -1.69 13.86 1.79
CA GLY A 244 -1.04 14.79 2.72
C GLY A 244 -0.17 14.12 3.75
N GLU A 245 0.42 14.92 4.65
CA GLU A 245 1.26 14.47 5.76
C GLU A 245 0.43 13.71 6.79
N ALA A 246 0.94 12.60 7.30
CA ALA A 246 0.24 11.76 8.27
C ALA A 246 0.00 12.49 9.60
N ASP A 247 0.95 13.29 10.08
CA ASP A 247 0.81 14.06 11.32
C ASP A 247 -0.32 15.09 11.23
N ALA A 248 -0.48 15.73 10.08
CA ALA A 248 -1.59 16.66 9.86
C ALA A 248 -2.93 15.93 9.69
N PHE A 249 -2.91 14.74 9.08
CA PHE A 249 -4.11 13.93 8.85
C PHE A 249 -4.67 13.33 10.14
N PHE A 250 -3.84 12.69 10.96
CA PHE A 250 -4.28 12.04 12.20
C PHE A 250 -4.37 13.01 13.39
N GLY A 251 -3.59 14.10 13.35
CA GLY A 251 -3.53 15.13 14.38
C GLY A 251 -4.35 16.39 14.05
N ALA A 252 -3.74 17.55 14.19
CA ALA A 252 -4.33 18.84 13.86
C ALA A 252 -3.65 19.40 12.59
N PRO A 253 -4.42 19.92 11.64
CA PRO A 253 -5.85 20.26 11.67
C PRO A 253 -6.81 19.11 11.34
N GLY A 254 -6.32 17.93 11.04
CA GLY A 254 -7.09 16.78 10.61
C GLY A 254 -7.39 16.76 9.10
N PRO A 255 -8.09 15.72 8.63
CA PRO A 255 -8.41 15.55 7.22
C PRO A 255 -9.25 16.70 6.68
N ARG A 256 -8.95 17.11 5.45
CA ARG A 256 -9.63 18.24 4.77
C ARG A 256 -10.75 17.77 3.83
N HIS A 257 -10.63 16.59 3.22
CA HIS A 257 -11.74 16.03 2.45
C HIS A 257 -12.86 15.51 3.37
N PRO A 258 -14.14 15.80 3.10
CA PRO A 258 -15.26 15.35 3.96
C PRO A 258 -15.29 13.82 4.18
N TYR A 259 -15.01 13.03 3.15
CA TYR A 259 -14.90 11.57 3.29
C TYR A 259 -13.77 11.15 4.24
N SER A 260 -12.58 11.71 4.07
CA SER A 260 -11.42 11.38 4.93
C SER A 260 -11.69 11.71 6.39
N ARG A 261 -12.37 12.84 6.64
CA ARG A 261 -12.78 13.22 7.99
C ARG A 261 -13.77 12.23 8.59
N ARG A 262 -14.77 11.81 7.82
CA ARG A 262 -15.74 10.78 8.24
C ARG A 262 -15.06 9.43 8.48
N LEU A 263 -14.09 9.05 7.62
CA LEU A 263 -13.31 7.83 7.78
C LEU A 263 -12.56 7.82 9.13
N LEU A 264 -11.93 8.92 9.50
CA LEU A 264 -11.24 9.05 10.78
C LEU A 264 -12.22 9.07 11.97
N GLN A 265 -13.39 9.74 11.83
CA GLN A 265 -14.43 9.77 12.85
C GLN A 265 -15.08 8.41 13.11
N ALA A 266 -15.02 7.48 12.15
CA ALA A 266 -15.56 6.14 12.31
C ALA A 266 -14.74 5.23 13.24
N LEU A 267 -13.53 5.65 13.63
CA LEU A 267 -12.69 4.89 14.56
C LEU A 267 -13.33 4.78 15.95
N PRO A 268 -13.16 3.62 16.64
CA PRO A 268 -13.71 3.40 17.99
C PRO A 268 -13.18 4.36 19.06
N ASP A 269 -11.93 4.81 18.92
CA ASP A 269 -11.25 5.75 19.81
C ASP A 269 -11.50 7.23 19.46
N ARG A 270 -12.28 7.50 18.42
CA ARG A 270 -12.72 8.83 17.99
C ARG A 270 -14.22 9.00 18.23
N ALA A 271 -14.94 9.60 17.33
CA ALA A 271 -16.39 9.83 17.47
C ALA A 271 -17.26 8.55 17.30
N PHE A 272 -16.68 7.46 16.81
CA PHE A 272 -17.36 6.19 16.51
C PHE A 272 -18.64 6.36 15.69
N THR A 273 -18.59 7.23 14.70
CA THR A 273 -19.72 7.61 13.87
C THR A 273 -19.61 6.97 12.50
N ALA A 274 -20.57 6.12 12.15
CA ALA A 274 -20.58 5.48 10.83
C ALA A 274 -20.71 6.49 9.69
N ILE A 275 -20.07 6.19 8.55
CA ILE A 275 -20.23 6.96 7.33
C ILE A 275 -21.60 6.64 6.75
N PRO A 276 -22.53 7.62 6.55
CA PRO A 276 -23.88 7.35 6.10
C PRO A 276 -23.93 6.81 4.67
N GLY A 277 -24.93 5.99 4.36
CA GLY A 277 -25.19 5.46 3.02
C GLY A 277 -24.15 4.44 2.55
N MET A 278 -24.29 4.00 1.29
CA MET A 278 -23.39 3.04 0.66
C MET A 278 -22.46 3.74 -0.33
N PRO A 279 -21.20 3.28 -0.49
CA PRO A 279 -20.34 3.78 -1.56
C PRO A 279 -20.93 3.43 -2.92
N PRO A 280 -20.73 4.27 -3.96
CA PRO A 280 -21.19 3.96 -5.30
C PRO A 280 -20.46 2.75 -5.88
N GLU A 281 -21.13 1.99 -6.72
CA GLU A 281 -20.49 0.90 -7.47
C GLU A 281 -19.53 1.48 -8.51
N LEU A 282 -18.33 0.86 -8.65
CA LEU A 282 -17.32 1.31 -9.62
C LEU A 282 -17.77 1.21 -11.08
N GLY A 283 -18.82 0.41 -11.34
CA GLY A 283 -19.47 0.29 -12.66
C GLY A 283 -20.50 1.39 -12.97
N ASP A 284 -20.94 2.16 -11.97
CA ASP A 284 -21.98 3.19 -12.09
C ASP A 284 -21.61 4.44 -11.26
N LEU A 285 -20.45 5.02 -11.57
CA LEU A 285 -19.96 6.22 -10.90
C LEU A 285 -20.66 7.47 -11.44
N PRO A 286 -21.00 8.45 -10.58
CA PRO A 286 -21.53 9.74 -11.03
C PRO A 286 -20.46 10.53 -11.80
N ASP A 287 -20.90 11.41 -12.70
CA ASP A 287 -19.99 12.31 -13.45
C ASP A 287 -19.26 13.31 -12.55
N GLY A 288 -19.88 13.67 -11.42
CA GLY A 288 -19.34 14.63 -10.44
C GLY A 288 -18.52 13.99 -9.33
N CYS A 289 -18.69 14.55 -8.12
CA CYS A 289 -18.07 14.05 -6.92
C CYS A 289 -18.73 12.73 -6.49
N ALA A 290 -17.97 11.64 -6.50
CA ALA A 290 -18.49 10.31 -6.12
C ALA A 290 -19.00 10.25 -4.65
N PHE A 291 -18.50 11.13 -3.78
CA PHE A 291 -18.94 11.20 -2.38
C PHE A 291 -20.17 12.10 -2.17
N ALA A 292 -20.65 12.83 -3.19
CA ALA A 292 -21.70 13.85 -3.04
C ALA A 292 -22.97 13.32 -2.35
N ALA A 293 -23.43 12.11 -2.71
CA ALA A 293 -24.65 11.51 -2.13
C ALA A 293 -24.53 11.18 -0.62
N ARG A 294 -23.30 11.10 -0.09
CA ARG A 294 -22.97 10.80 1.32
C ARG A 294 -22.41 12.00 2.07
N CYS A 295 -22.25 13.14 1.38
CA CYS A 295 -21.54 14.32 1.87
C CYS A 295 -22.50 15.35 2.45
N GLU A 296 -22.37 15.68 3.73
CA GLU A 296 -23.15 16.76 4.38
C GLU A 296 -22.85 18.16 3.83
N ARG A 297 -21.73 18.32 3.11
CA ARG A 297 -21.29 19.60 2.51
C ARG A 297 -21.59 19.66 1.01
N ALA A 298 -22.34 18.69 0.48
CA ALA A 298 -22.65 18.67 -0.95
C ALA A 298 -23.50 19.89 -1.37
N THR A 299 -23.14 20.45 -2.52
CA THR A 299 -23.88 21.54 -3.18
C THR A 299 -24.09 21.18 -4.65
N GLY A 300 -24.79 22.03 -5.40
CA GLY A 300 -24.94 21.87 -6.85
C GLY A 300 -23.62 21.79 -7.62
N LEU A 301 -22.54 22.37 -7.11
CA LEU A 301 -21.20 22.25 -7.73
C LEU A 301 -20.68 20.81 -7.72
N CYS A 302 -21.10 20.00 -6.75
CA CYS A 302 -20.67 18.61 -6.63
C CYS A 302 -21.22 17.70 -7.74
N SER A 303 -22.13 18.16 -8.59
CA SER A 303 -22.55 17.50 -9.82
C SER A 303 -21.46 17.50 -10.90
N THR A 304 -20.43 18.32 -10.75
CA THR A 304 -19.26 18.36 -11.61
C THR A 304 -18.04 17.74 -10.92
N ARG A 305 -17.05 17.33 -11.72
CA ARG A 305 -15.81 16.76 -11.19
C ARG A 305 -15.08 17.80 -10.34
N PRO A 306 -14.74 17.48 -9.08
CA PRO A 306 -14.00 18.40 -8.22
C PRO A 306 -12.57 18.63 -8.72
N PRO A 307 -12.05 19.88 -8.56
CA PRO A 307 -10.64 20.17 -8.79
C PRO A 307 -9.79 19.49 -7.71
N THR A 308 -8.55 19.18 -8.07
CA THR A 308 -7.54 18.76 -7.08
C THR A 308 -6.62 19.95 -6.79
N VAL A 309 -6.69 20.47 -5.58
CA VAL A 309 -5.87 21.59 -5.10
C VAL A 309 -5.19 21.15 -3.80
N ASP A 310 -3.89 21.36 -3.69
CA ASP A 310 -3.09 20.99 -2.51
C ASP A 310 -3.30 19.54 -2.06
N GLY A 311 -3.36 18.61 -3.01
CA GLY A 311 -3.58 17.19 -2.76
C GLY A 311 -5.01 16.80 -2.39
N ILE A 312 -6.00 17.72 -2.49
CA ILE A 312 -7.39 17.49 -2.09
C ILE A 312 -8.31 17.66 -3.28
N SER A 313 -9.10 16.63 -3.58
CA SER A 313 -10.05 16.59 -4.68
C SER A 313 -11.48 16.88 -4.16
N CYS A 314 -11.78 18.17 -3.88
CA CYS A 314 -13.06 18.60 -3.30
C CYS A 314 -13.41 20.03 -3.69
N HIS A 315 -14.71 20.32 -3.91
CA HIS A 315 -15.22 21.68 -4.10
C HIS A 315 -15.30 22.46 -2.78
N HIS A 316 -15.49 21.76 -1.65
CA HIS A 316 -15.73 22.34 -0.34
C HIS A 316 -14.86 21.67 0.74
N PRO A 317 -13.53 21.72 0.63
CA PRO A 317 -12.66 21.12 1.65
C PRO A 317 -12.85 21.82 3.00
N HIS A 318 -12.58 21.10 4.08
CA HIS A 318 -12.44 21.73 5.38
C HIS A 318 -11.22 22.65 5.36
N GLN A 319 -11.31 23.80 6.05
CA GLN A 319 -10.17 24.71 6.18
C GLN A 319 -9.07 24.04 7.03
N GLY A 320 -7.85 24.18 6.59
CA GLY A 320 -6.64 23.77 7.27
C GLY A 320 -5.55 24.79 6.93
N PRO A 321 -4.40 24.80 7.58
CA PRO A 321 -3.27 25.61 7.14
C PRO A 321 -2.92 25.26 5.69
N GLU A 322 -2.51 26.26 4.92
CA GLU A 322 -1.93 26.04 3.59
C GLU A 322 -0.81 25.00 3.69
N ALA A 323 -0.79 24.04 2.76
CA ALA A 323 0.25 23.03 2.71
C ALA A 323 1.62 23.75 2.59
N ALA A 324 2.45 23.61 3.61
CA ALA A 324 3.83 24.05 3.52
C ALA A 324 4.54 23.26 2.40
N PRO A 325 5.45 23.88 1.64
CA PRO A 325 6.22 23.18 0.62
C PRO A 325 6.97 22.01 1.28
N TYR A 326 6.92 20.88 0.63
CA TYR A 326 7.42 19.58 1.03
C TYR A 326 8.80 19.63 1.71
N THR A 327 8.84 19.40 3.01
CA THR A 327 10.08 19.20 3.76
C THR A 327 9.94 17.88 4.53
N LEU A 328 10.72 16.87 4.14
CA LEU A 328 10.84 15.59 4.85
C LEU A 328 11.30 15.84 6.29
N MET A 329 10.37 15.89 7.24
CA MET A 329 10.69 15.77 8.66
C MET A 329 10.70 14.29 9.02
N ARG A 330 11.88 13.76 9.37
CA ARG A 330 12.05 12.36 9.78
C ARG A 330 11.37 12.14 11.14
N LYS A 331 10.36 11.26 11.19
CA LYS A 331 9.94 10.60 12.43
C LYS A 331 11.06 9.63 12.84
N GLY A 332 11.96 10.01 13.73
CA GLY A 332 13.01 9.09 14.15
C GLY A 332 14.15 9.62 15.02
N ALA A 333 14.14 10.93 15.36
CA ALA A 333 15.24 11.51 16.15
C ALA A 333 14.99 11.63 17.66
N ASP A 334 13.75 11.39 18.15
CA ASP A 334 13.40 11.66 19.57
C ASP A 334 12.83 10.43 20.30
N ARG A 335 13.26 9.23 19.99
CA ARG A 335 13.00 8.05 20.83
C ARG A 335 14.33 7.34 21.11
N ALA A 336 15.16 7.96 21.95
CA ALA A 336 16.23 7.32 22.70
C ALA A 336 15.74 7.08 24.14
#